data_a5f95ae5b573997d45e1669cac9b5727
#
_entry.id   a5f95ae5b573997d45e1669cac9b5727
#
_cell.length_a   1.000
_cell.length_b   1.000
_cell.length_c   1.000
_cell.angle_alpha   90.00
_cell.angle_beta   90.00
_cell.angle_gamma   90.00
#
_symmetry.space_group_name_H-M   'P 1'
#
loop_
_entity.id
_entity.type
_entity.pdbx_description
1 polymer ?
#
loop_
_entity_poly.entity_id
_entity_poly.type
_entity_poly.pdbx_seq_one_letter_code
_entity_poly.pdbx_strand_id
1 'polypeptide(L)'
;YWTEYVLENYVFKLFCEYARMFPSQNKTVANITAASISNVKKVYHSHKVYATQRLVKFHEMEYNVPAETYQDVFKDIKKIVNSKKFNIHFPIENRWVKGDDVYMSPAYNRDSAYIACHVYNKKESKAYFAALEEVFKAYDGRPHWGKMNTFTTQDVINSYPKFQDFMTLRKEHDPQNIFVNPYIQNLFGI
;
A
#
# COMPACT_ATOMS: atom_id res chain seq x y z
N TYR A 1 16.41 -14.06 16.76
CA TYR A 1 15.35 -15.05 16.53
C TYR A 1 14.09 -14.75 17.37
N TRP A 2 14.20 -14.59 18.70
CA TRP A 2 13.04 -14.32 19.56
C TRP A 2 12.32 -13.02 19.25
N THR A 3 13.04 -11.94 19.08
CA THR A 3 12.47 -10.63 18.73
C THR A 3 11.90 -10.60 17.31
N GLU A 4 12.64 -11.09 16.34
CA GLU A 4 12.30 -10.98 14.93
C GLU A 4 11.27 -12.02 14.48
N TYR A 5 11.35 -13.25 15.01
CA TYR A 5 10.47 -14.32 14.58
C TYR A 5 9.26 -14.50 15.51
N VAL A 6 9.49 -14.56 16.82
CA VAL A 6 8.40 -14.80 17.78
C VAL A 6 7.56 -13.56 18.01
N LEU A 7 8.16 -12.43 18.38
CA LEU A 7 7.41 -11.21 18.68
C LEU A 7 6.73 -10.63 17.42
N GLU A 8 7.47 -10.48 16.32
CA GLU A 8 6.93 -9.88 15.10
C GLU A 8 5.87 -10.75 14.41
N ASN A 9 5.85 -12.06 14.66
CA ASN A 9 4.89 -12.95 14.03
C ASN A 9 3.82 -13.47 14.99
N TYR A 10 4.22 -14.22 16.04
CA TYR A 10 3.24 -14.90 16.89
C TYR A 10 2.53 -13.95 17.85
N VAL A 11 3.27 -13.06 18.50
CA VAL A 11 2.66 -12.07 19.41
C VAL A 11 1.80 -11.10 18.61
N PHE A 12 2.28 -10.61 17.47
CA PHE A 12 1.49 -9.74 16.61
C PHE A 12 0.24 -10.45 16.07
N LYS A 13 0.33 -11.75 15.74
CA LYS A 13 -0.84 -12.55 15.35
C LYS A 13 -1.89 -12.64 16.45
N LEU A 14 -1.47 -12.79 17.72
CA LEU A 14 -2.39 -12.78 18.87
C LEU A 14 -3.08 -11.41 19.01
N PHE A 15 -2.36 -10.30 18.84
CA PHE A 15 -2.95 -8.97 18.81
C PHE A 15 -3.95 -8.79 17.66
N CYS A 16 -3.67 -9.34 16.48
CA CYS A 16 -4.61 -9.31 15.35
C CYS A 16 -5.91 -10.08 15.65
N GLU A 17 -5.81 -11.28 16.24
CA GLU A 17 -7.00 -12.06 16.63
C GLU A 17 -7.77 -11.38 17.77
N TYR A 18 -7.08 -10.81 18.76
CA TYR A 18 -7.73 -10.04 19.82
C TYR A 18 -8.46 -8.82 19.27
N ALA A 19 -7.82 -8.04 18.41
CA ALA A 19 -8.41 -6.87 17.76
C ALA A 19 -9.58 -7.22 16.82
N ARG A 20 -9.60 -8.46 16.29
CA ARG A 20 -10.72 -8.99 15.51
C ARG A 20 -11.90 -9.33 16.41
N MET A 21 -11.66 -10.00 17.56
CA MET A 21 -12.71 -10.40 18.49
C MET A 21 -13.29 -9.20 19.28
N PHE A 22 -12.46 -8.20 19.56
CA PHE A 22 -12.84 -7.01 20.33
C PHE A 22 -12.59 -5.72 19.54
N PRO A 23 -13.44 -5.39 18.55
CA PRO A 23 -13.22 -4.23 17.67
C PRO A 23 -13.11 -2.88 18.40
N SER A 24 -13.76 -2.73 19.55
CA SER A 24 -13.66 -1.52 20.37
C SER A 24 -12.26 -1.27 20.94
N GLN A 25 -11.43 -2.32 21.02
CA GLN A 25 -10.06 -2.26 21.53
C GLN A 25 -9.00 -1.99 20.44
N ASN A 26 -9.40 -1.85 19.18
CA ASN A 26 -8.46 -1.67 18.07
C ASN A 26 -7.51 -0.47 18.29
N LYS A 27 -8.01 0.64 18.82
CA LYS A 27 -7.19 1.82 19.12
C LYS A 27 -6.14 1.53 20.18
N THR A 28 -6.50 0.79 21.22
CA THR A 28 -5.57 0.37 22.28
C THR A 28 -4.49 -0.56 21.71
N VAL A 29 -4.90 -1.55 20.91
CA VAL A 29 -3.96 -2.47 20.22
C VAL A 29 -3.03 -1.70 19.29
N ALA A 30 -3.55 -0.77 18.49
CA ALA A 30 -2.74 0.07 17.61
C ALA A 30 -1.70 0.88 18.39
N ASN A 31 -2.07 1.50 19.51
CA ASN A 31 -1.16 2.28 20.35
C ASN A 31 -0.07 1.39 20.96
N ILE A 32 -0.41 0.21 21.47
CA ILE A 32 0.56 -0.74 22.03
C ILE A 32 1.53 -1.20 20.92
N THR A 33 1.00 -1.57 19.75
CA THR A 33 1.82 -1.99 18.62
C THR A 33 2.76 -0.87 18.17
N ALA A 34 2.26 0.36 18.03
CA ALA A 34 3.07 1.51 17.65
C ALA A 34 4.18 1.80 18.69
N ALA A 35 3.87 1.73 19.98
CA ALA A 35 4.84 1.92 21.05
C ALA A 35 5.91 0.81 21.11
N SER A 36 5.63 -0.37 20.60
CA SER A 36 6.58 -1.50 20.55
C SER A 36 7.55 -1.42 19.37
N ILE A 37 7.30 -0.54 18.39
CA ILE A 37 8.20 -0.35 17.24
C ILE A 37 9.39 0.48 17.71
N SER A 38 10.58 -0.12 17.62
CA SER A 38 11.85 0.55 17.94
C SER A 38 12.67 0.78 16.68
N ASN A 39 13.60 1.73 16.75
CA ASN A 39 14.60 1.90 15.70
C ASN A 39 15.51 0.66 15.65
N VAL A 40 15.48 -0.04 14.53
CA VAL A 40 16.28 -1.25 14.32
C VAL A 40 17.37 -0.96 13.29
N LYS A 41 18.62 -1.18 13.66
CA LYS A 41 19.76 -1.16 12.74
C LYS A 41 20.22 -2.61 12.52
N LYS A 42 20.04 -3.13 11.31
CA LYS A 42 20.48 -4.47 10.91
C LYS A 42 21.56 -4.36 9.84
N VAL A 43 22.62 -5.13 10.01
CA VAL A 43 23.71 -5.27 9.04
C VAL A 43 23.92 -6.76 8.76
N TYR A 44 23.34 -7.25 7.69
CA TYR A 44 23.44 -8.63 7.21
C TYR A 44 23.50 -8.65 5.68
N HIS A 45 23.63 -9.82 5.08
CA HIS A 45 23.43 -9.99 3.65
C HIS A 45 22.01 -9.55 3.26
N SER A 46 21.84 -8.89 2.10
CA SER A 46 20.58 -8.28 1.65
C SER A 46 19.37 -9.23 1.75
N HIS A 47 19.50 -10.49 1.33
CA HIS A 47 18.42 -11.47 1.41
C HIS A 47 17.95 -11.75 2.85
N LYS A 48 18.83 -11.61 3.86
CA LYS A 48 18.46 -11.78 5.28
C LYS A 48 17.84 -10.54 5.90
N VAL A 49 18.14 -9.35 5.33
CA VAL A 49 17.55 -8.10 5.79
C VAL A 49 16.14 -7.92 5.23
N TYR A 50 15.96 -8.21 3.93
CA TYR A 50 14.70 -7.91 3.22
C TYR A 50 13.74 -9.08 3.12
N ALA A 51 14.22 -10.33 3.04
CA ALA A 51 13.38 -11.52 2.96
C ALA A 51 13.02 -12.07 4.35
N THR A 52 12.22 -11.33 5.12
CA THR A 52 11.74 -11.77 6.43
C THR A 52 10.43 -12.55 6.29
N GLN A 53 10.31 -13.66 7.03
CA GLN A 53 9.08 -14.45 7.04
C GLN A 53 7.96 -13.68 7.75
N ARG A 54 6.80 -13.57 7.08
CA ARG A 54 5.59 -12.93 7.62
C ARG A 54 4.48 -13.98 7.78
N LEU A 55 4.09 -14.28 9.03
CA LEU A 55 3.01 -15.24 9.33
C LEU A 55 1.63 -14.59 9.41
N VAL A 56 1.58 -13.29 9.68
CA VAL A 56 0.33 -12.53 9.68
C VAL A 56 -0.01 -12.13 8.25
N LYS A 57 -1.13 -12.66 7.75
CA LYS A 57 -1.65 -12.31 6.43
C LYS A 57 -2.53 -11.08 6.51
N PHE A 58 -2.42 -10.20 5.52
CA PHE A 58 -3.19 -8.97 5.44
C PHE A 58 -3.55 -8.61 4.00
N HIS A 59 -4.55 -7.77 3.82
CA HIS A 59 -4.82 -7.04 2.61
C HIS A 59 -4.10 -5.70 2.69
N GLU A 60 -3.57 -5.23 1.58
CA GLU A 60 -2.79 -4.01 1.53
C GLU A 60 -3.20 -3.17 0.33
N MET A 61 -3.38 -1.88 0.56
CA MET A 61 -3.50 -0.83 -0.43
C MET A 61 -2.35 0.16 -0.23
N GLU A 62 -1.67 0.50 -1.30
CA GLU A 62 -0.57 1.46 -1.26
C GLU A 62 -0.66 2.42 -2.44
N TYR A 63 -0.58 3.71 -2.14
CA TYR A 63 -0.61 4.78 -3.12
C TYR A 63 0.60 5.68 -2.99
N ASN A 64 1.08 6.12 -4.14
CA ASN A 64 2.07 7.15 -4.31
C ASN A 64 1.35 8.48 -4.51
N VAL A 65 1.68 9.47 -3.70
CA VAL A 65 1.19 10.86 -3.84
C VAL A 65 2.37 11.81 -3.99
N PRO A 66 2.20 13.02 -4.59
CA PRO A 66 3.25 14.02 -4.61
C PRO A 66 3.75 14.30 -3.19
N ALA A 67 5.08 14.37 -3.00
CA ALA A 67 5.69 14.48 -1.66
C ALA A 67 5.21 15.71 -0.89
N GLU A 68 4.96 16.81 -1.59
CA GLU A 68 4.46 18.08 -1.02
C GLU A 68 3.02 17.96 -0.48
N THR A 69 2.20 17.05 -1.01
CA THR A 69 0.81 16.86 -0.56
C THR A 69 0.67 15.91 0.62
N TYR A 70 1.74 15.22 1.01
CA TYR A 70 1.71 14.16 2.03
C TYR A 70 0.99 14.55 3.32
N GLN A 71 1.26 15.75 3.84
CA GLN A 71 0.69 16.20 5.11
C GLN A 71 -0.83 16.33 5.04
N ASP A 72 -1.35 16.85 3.94
CA ASP A 72 -2.80 17.04 3.74
C ASP A 72 -3.48 15.70 3.47
N VAL A 73 -2.89 14.84 2.65
CA VAL A 73 -3.37 13.47 2.44
C VAL A 73 -3.48 12.72 3.77
N PHE A 74 -2.42 12.76 4.60
CA PHE A 74 -2.41 12.06 5.87
C PHE A 74 -3.44 12.61 6.87
N LYS A 75 -3.67 13.92 6.86
CA LYS A 75 -4.71 14.59 7.64
C LYS A 75 -6.11 14.14 7.21
N ASP A 76 -6.36 14.04 5.91
CA ASP A 76 -7.65 13.59 5.38
C ASP A 76 -7.89 12.10 5.61
N ILE A 77 -6.87 11.26 5.49
CA ILE A 77 -6.92 9.85 5.91
C ILE A 77 -7.33 9.76 7.40
N LYS A 78 -6.65 10.51 8.27
CA LYS A 78 -6.96 10.51 9.70
C LYS A 78 -8.40 10.96 9.98
N LYS A 79 -8.87 11.99 9.28
CA LYS A 79 -10.24 12.48 9.38
C LYS A 79 -11.26 11.43 8.96
N ILE A 80 -11.05 10.77 7.83
CA ILE A 80 -11.97 9.74 7.32
C ILE A 80 -12.00 8.50 8.20
N VAL A 81 -10.83 8.03 8.66
CA VAL A 81 -10.73 6.88 9.57
C VAL A 81 -11.50 7.13 10.87
N ASN A 82 -11.35 8.32 11.44
CA ASN A 82 -12.03 8.69 12.69
C ASN A 82 -13.54 8.89 12.48
N SER A 83 -13.97 9.60 11.43
CA SER A 83 -15.37 9.90 11.18
C SER A 83 -16.20 8.66 10.86
N LYS A 84 -15.64 7.76 10.06
CA LYS A 84 -16.28 6.48 9.69
C LYS A 84 -16.05 5.38 10.73
N LYS A 85 -15.28 5.65 11.78
CA LYS A 85 -14.96 4.72 12.87
C LYS A 85 -14.41 3.38 12.38
N PHE A 86 -13.54 3.42 11.38
CA PHE A 86 -12.87 2.22 10.90
C PHE A 86 -12.02 1.59 11.99
N ASN A 87 -12.31 0.35 12.32
CA ASN A 87 -11.63 -0.40 13.38
C ASN A 87 -10.36 -1.08 12.86
N ILE A 88 -9.36 -0.28 12.50
CA ILE A 88 -8.06 -0.73 12.01
C ILE A 88 -7.02 -0.60 13.11
N HIS A 89 -6.20 -1.64 13.28
CA HIS A 89 -5.12 -1.68 14.28
C HIS A 89 -3.73 -1.77 13.66
N PHE A 90 -3.64 -2.01 12.34
CA PHE A 90 -2.37 -1.97 11.64
C PHE A 90 -1.82 -0.55 11.55
N PRO A 91 -0.51 -0.37 11.71
CA PRO A 91 0.13 0.91 11.43
C PRO A 91 0.08 1.23 9.93
N ILE A 92 0.08 2.51 9.60
CA ILE A 92 0.27 3.00 8.23
C ILE A 92 1.78 3.11 8.00
N GLU A 93 2.27 2.50 6.94
CA GLU A 93 3.67 2.62 6.51
C GLU A 93 3.81 3.79 5.54
N ASN A 94 4.85 4.60 5.75
CA ASN A 94 5.13 5.74 4.87
C ASN A 94 6.57 5.68 4.38
N ARG A 95 6.77 5.93 3.08
CA ARG A 95 8.07 5.92 2.42
C ARG A 95 8.21 7.12 1.49
N TRP A 96 9.41 7.65 1.35
CA TRP A 96 9.71 8.73 0.41
C TRP A 96 10.63 8.23 -0.68
N VAL A 97 10.31 8.56 -1.92
CA VAL A 97 11.04 8.14 -3.11
C VAL A 97 11.26 9.35 -3.99
N LYS A 98 12.48 9.50 -4.49
CA LYS A 98 12.81 10.52 -5.48
C LYS A 98 12.14 10.19 -6.81
N GLY A 99 11.75 11.23 -7.55
CA GLY A 99 11.20 11.10 -8.90
C GLY A 99 12.15 10.41 -9.86
N ASP A 100 11.59 9.66 -10.79
CA ASP A 100 12.29 8.93 -11.85
C ASP A 100 11.72 9.27 -13.25
N ASP A 101 12.30 8.69 -14.31
CA ASP A 101 11.90 8.84 -15.71
C ASP A 101 11.30 7.56 -16.32
N VAL A 102 10.96 6.57 -15.49
CA VAL A 102 10.41 5.29 -15.93
C VAL A 102 8.91 5.42 -16.25
N TYR A 103 8.50 5.12 -17.46
CA TYR A 103 7.17 5.43 -18.03
C TYR A 103 5.98 5.09 -17.14
N MET A 104 5.97 3.90 -16.55
CA MET A 104 4.86 3.43 -15.70
C MET A 104 5.20 3.44 -14.20
N SER A 105 6.25 4.15 -13.81
CA SER A 105 6.55 4.34 -12.40
C SER A 105 5.50 5.24 -11.74
N PRO A 106 4.98 4.88 -10.57
CA PRO A 106 4.16 5.80 -9.78
C PRO A 106 4.90 7.09 -9.40
N ALA A 107 6.24 7.07 -9.34
CA ALA A 107 7.08 8.23 -9.08
C ALA A 107 7.56 8.95 -10.36
N TYR A 108 6.98 8.61 -11.54
CA TYR A 108 7.36 9.26 -12.78
C TYR A 108 7.26 10.78 -12.69
N ASN A 109 8.41 11.45 -12.89
CA ASN A 109 8.59 12.90 -12.94
C ASN A 109 8.08 13.67 -11.69
N ARG A 110 8.10 13.04 -10.50
CA ARG A 110 7.74 13.71 -9.25
C ARG A 110 8.34 13.03 -8.03
N ASP A 111 8.89 13.80 -7.10
CA ASP A 111 9.22 13.29 -5.77
C ASP A 111 7.93 12.88 -5.06
N SER A 112 7.96 11.77 -4.36
CA SER A 112 6.74 11.10 -3.94
C SER A 112 6.81 10.57 -2.52
N ALA A 113 5.64 10.53 -1.86
CA ALA A 113 5.41 9.77 -0.64
C ALA A 113 4.51 8.57 -0.96
N TYR A 114 4.93 7.38 -0.56
CA TYR A 114 4.10 6.19 -0.56
C TYR A 114 3.41 6.04 0.78
N ILE A 115 2.11 5.76 0.76
CA ILE A 115 1.29 5.53 1.96
C ILE A 115 0.65 4.16 1.82
N ALA A 116 1.12 3.20 2.64
CA ALA A 116 0.64 1.82 2.63
C ALA A 116 -0.28 1.56 3.83
N CYS A 117 -1.49 1.13 3.54
CA CYS A 117 -2.54 0.86 4.50
C CYS A 117 -2.88 -0.62 4.51
N HIS A 118 -2.95 -1.22 5.71
CA HIS A 118 -3.08 -2.66 5.89
C HIS A 118 -4.33 -3.02 6.68
N VAL A 119 -4.94 -4.15 6.35
CA VAL A 119 -6.05 -4.73 7.10
C VAL A 119 -5.81 -6.22 7.29
N TYR A 120 -5.97 -6.71 8.52
CA TYR A 120 -5.88 -8.14 8.80
C TYR A 120 -6.81 -8.92 7.88
N ASN A 121 -6.33 -9.98 7.23
CA ASN A 121 -7.04 -10.69 6.17
C ASN A 121 -8.39 -11.31 6.59
N LYS A 122 -8.61 -11.50 7.90
CA LYS A 122 -9.87 -11.98 8.47
C LYS A 122 -10.86 -10.86 8.83
N LYS A 123 -10.57 -9.63 8.47
CA LYS A 123 -11.44 -8.46 8.67
C LYS A 123 -11.92 -7.93 7.32
N GLU A 124 -13.11 -7.34 7.33
CA GLU A 124 -13.63 -6.62 6.16
C GLU A 124 -12.75 -5.40 5.86
N SER A 125 -12.37 -5.21 4.59
CA SER A 125 -11.45 -4.15 4.15
C SER A 125 -12.00 -3.27 3.04
N LYS A 126 -13.06 -3.69 2.32
CA LYS A 126 -13.55 -3.00 1.12
C LYS A 126 -13.96 -1.56 1.38
N ALA A 127 -14.80 -1.33 2.42
CA ALA A 127 -15.27 0.00 2.75
C ALA A 127 -14.13 0.94 3.21
N TYR A 128 -13.14 0.38 3.93
CA TYR A 128 -11.96 1.13 4.34
C TYR A 128 -11.11 1.53 3.14
N PHE A 129 -10.75 0.57 2.29
CA PHE A 129 -9.92 0.85 1.11
C PHE A 129 -10.62 1.76 0.11
N ALA A 130 -11.92 1.57 -0.14
CA ALA A 130 -12.67 2.49 -1.02
C ALA A 130 -12.63 3.93 -0.50
N ALA A 131 -12.80 4.14 0.81
CA ALA A 131 -12.75 5.47 1.40
C ALA A 131 -11.34 6.11 1.33
N LEU A 132 -10.28 5.32 1.46
CA LEU A 132 -8.91 5.80 1.32
C LEU A 132 -8.55 6.09 -0.14
N GLU A 133 -8.99 5.26 -1.07
CA GLU A 133 -8.73 5.43 -2.48
C GLU A 133 -9.30 6.75 -3.02
N GLU A 134 -10.49 7.15 -2.57
CA GLU A 134 -11.06 8.48 -2.88
C GLU A 134 -10.15 9.62 -2.40
N VAL A 135 -9.57 9.48 -1.20
CA VAL A 135 -8.58 10.48 -0.74
C VAL A 135 -7.35 10.48 -1.64
N PHE A 136 -6.78 9.32 -1.95
CA PHE A 136 -5.60 9.25 -2.80
C PHE A 136 -5.85 9.82 -4.19
N LYS A 137 -6.99 9.50 -4.81
CA LYS A 137 -7.37 10.04 -6.14
C LYS A 137 -7.51 11.55 -6.13
N ALA A 138 -8.02 12.15 -5.04
CA ALA A 138 -8.15 13.60 -4.91
C ALA A 138 -6.80 14.35 -4.86
N TYR A 139 -5.70 13.63 -4.60
CA TYR A 139 -4.35 14.19 -4.56
C TYR A 139 -3.43 13.57 -5.63
N ASP A 140 -3.96 13.28 -6.81
CA ASP A 140 -3.23 12.67 -7.94
C ASP A 140 -2.48 11.39 -7.56
N GLY A 141 -3.06 10.59 -6.67
CA GLY A 141 -2.49 9.33 -6.20
C GLY A 141 -2.36 8.32 -7.31
N ARG A 142 -1.19 7.66 -7.39
CA ARG A 142 -0.93 6.54 -8.31
C ARG A 142 -0.77 5.26 -7.50
N PRO A 143 -1.51 4.17 -7.83
CA PRO A 143 -1.44 2.93 -7.06
C PRO A 143 -0.11 2.19 -7.26
N HIS A 144 0.29 1.44 -6.25
CA HIS A 144 1.30 0.41 -6.40
C HIS A 144 0.71 -0.78 -7.17
N TRP A 145 1.28 -1.14 -8.32
CA TRP A 145 0.76 -2.15 -9.25
C TRP A 145 0.50 -3.54 -8.64
N GLY A 146 1.24 -3.92 -7.61
CA GLY A 146 1.10 -5.21 -6.94
C GLY A 146 0.20 -5.19 -5.69
N LYS A 147 -0.53 -4.09 -5.44
CA LYS A 147 -1.39 -3.90 -4.28
C LYS A 147 -2.85 -3.72 -4.70
N MET A 148 -3.77 -3.74 -3.73
CA MET A 148 -5.19 -3.54 -4.01
C MET A 148 -5.47 -2.11 -4.48
N ASN A 149 -6.18 -1.99 -5.59
CA ASN A 149 -6.68 -0.73 -6.14
C ASN A 149 -7.89 -1.01 -7.03
N THR A 150 -8.65 0.03 -7.38
CA THR A 150 -9.78 -0.05 -8.30
C THR A 150 -9.58 0.81 -9.55
N PHE A 151 -8.32 1.10 -9.92
CA PHE A 151 -8.03 1.86 -11.12
C PHE A 151 -8.63 1.21 -12.36
N THR A 152 -9.25 2.04 -13.16
CA THR A 152 -9.75 1.70 -14.50
C THR A 152 -8.70 2.08 -15.55
N THR A 153 -8.92 1.63 -16.79
CA THR A 153 -8.10 2.08 -17.94
C THR A 153 -8.06 3.60 -18.05
N GLN A 154 -9.20 4.26 -17.82
CA GLN A 154 -9.26 5.71 -17.87
C GLN A 154 -8.45 6.38 -16.76
N ASP A 155 -8.46 5.82 -15.54
CA ASP A 155 -7.63 6.30 -14.44
C ASP A 155 -6.13 6.19 -14.80
N VAL A 156 -5.72 5.09 -15.43
CA VAL A 156 -4.33 4.90 -15.89
C VAL A 156 -3.95 5.95 -16.94
N ILE A 157 -4.78 6.13 -17.97
CA ILE A 157 -4.54 7.11 -19.04
C ILE A 157 -4.37 8.51 -18.46
N ASN A 158 -5.21 8.88 -17.48
CA ASN A 158 -5.18 10.21 -16.87
C ASN A 158 -3.97 10.41 -15.94
N SER A 159 -3.55 9.34 -15.25
CA SER A 159 -2.52 9.44 -14.20
C SER A 159 -1.09 9.23 -14.70
N TYR A 160 -0.90 8.53 -15.82
CA TYR A 160 0.42 8.18 -16.35
C TYR A 160 0.67 8.84 -17.72
N PRO A 161 1.39 9.96 -17.76
CA PRO A 161 1.59 10.74 -18.99
C PRO A 161 2.27 9.95 -20.13
N LYS A 162 3.03 8.90 -19.79
CA LYS A 162 3.76 8.05 -20.73
C LYS A 162 3.07 6.72 -21.03
N PHE A 163 1.78 6.61 -20.69
CA PHE A 163 1.03 5.37 -20.92
C PHE A 163 1.03 4.96 -22.40
N GLN A 164 0.78 5.87 -23.34
CA GLN A 164 0.75 5.56 -24.78
C GLN A 164 2.13 5.16 -25.31
N ASP A 165 3.19 5.84 -24.85
CA ASP A 165 4.57 5.47 -25.22
C ASP A 165 4.90 4.07 -24.70
N PHE A 166 4.50 3.76 -23.47
CA PHE A 166 4.64 2.44 -22.89
C PHE A 166 3.85 1.38 -23.67
N MET A 167 2.60 1.66 -24.08
CA MET A 167 1.78 0.73 -24.86
C MET A 167 2.37 0.42 -26.23
N THR A 168 2.97 1.41 -26.89
CA THR A 168 3.70 1.24 -28.16
C THR A 168 4.90 0.31 -27.96
N LEU A 169 5.76 0.62 -26.98
CA LEU A 169 6.94 -0.19 -26.66
C LEU A 169 6.54 -1.63 -26.27
N ARG A 170 5.50 -1.77 -25.45
CA ARG A 170 4.98 -3.08 -25.03
C ARG A 170 4.56 -3.91 -26.25
N LYS A 171 3.82 -3.32 -27.20
CA LYS A 171 3.36 -4.02 -28.40
C LYS A 171 4.50 -4.50 -29.30
N GLU A 172 5.60 -3.75 -29.34
CA GLU A 172 6.81 -4.16 -30.06
C GLU A 172 7.50 -5.37 -29.42
N HIS A 173 7.56 -5.41 -28.07
CA HIS A 173 8.26 -6.46 -27.32
C HIS A 173 7.39 -7.67 -26.96
N ASP A 174 6.08 -7.49 -26.88
CA ASP A 174 5.10 -8.56 -26.59
C ASP A 174 3.88 -8.49 -27.53
N PRO A 175 4.07 -8.69 -28.86
CA PRO A 175 3.00 -8.59 -29.84
C PRO A 175 1.89 -9.65 -29.64
N GLN A 176 2.23 -10.76 -28.97
CA GLN A 176 1.31 -11.89 -28.72
C GLN A 176 0.66 -11.83 -27.32
N ASN A 177 0.91 -10.79 -26.53
CA ASN A 177 0.37 -10.62 -25.17
C ASN A 177 0.73 -11.77 -24.19
N ILE A 178 1.92 -12.37 -24.34
CA ILE A 178 2.37 -13.49 -23.49
C ILE A 178 2.49 -13.08 -22.02
N PHE A 179 2.91 -11.83 -21.75
CA PHE A 179 3.11 -11.29 -20.40
C PHE A 179 1.87 -10.57 -19.84
N VAL A 180 0.69 -10.75 -20.47
CA VAL A 180 -0.57 -10.14 -20.05
C VAL A 180 -1.39 -11.14 -19.24
N ASN A 181 -1.74 -10.77 -18.00
CA ASN A 181 -2.72 -11.47 -17.20
C ASN A 181 -4.07 -10.73 -17.22
N PRO A 182 -5.19 -11.33 -16.72
CA PRO A 182 -6.51 -10.69 -16.75
C PRO A 182 -6.56 -9.32 -16.05
N TYR A 183 -5.77 -9.11 -15.01
CA TYR A 183 -5.68 -7.81 -14.32
C TYR A 183 -5.09 -6.74 -15.26
N ILE A 184 -3.95 -7.01 -15.87
CA ILE A 184 -3.30 -6.09 -16.81
C ILE A 184 -4.18 -5.87 -18.05
N GLN A 185 -4.86 -6.93 -18.54
CA GLN A 185 -5.76 -6.83 -19.67
C GLN A 185 -6.88 -5.82 -19.40
N ASN A 186 -7.55 -5.95 -18.27
CA ASN A 186 -8.61 -5.01 -17.87
C ASN A 186 -8.08 -3.61 -17.63
N LEU A 187 -6.92 -3.50 -16.98
CA LEU A 187 -6.33 -2.22 -16.59
C LEU A 187 -5.83 -1.42 -17.79
N PHE A 188 -5.30 -2.08 -18.82
CA PHE A 188 -4.76 -1.43 -20.02
C PHE A 188 -5.75 -1.39 -21.19
N GLY A 189 -6.90 -2.08 -21.09
CA GLY A 189 -7.92 -2.12 -22.13
C GLY A 189 -7.48 -2.91 -23.38
N ILE A 190 -6.79 -4.03 -23.19
CA ILE A 190 -6.21 -4.87 -24.28
C ILE A 190 -6.74 -6.29 -24.24
#